data_6162b6f547560f015e43e11dc4faaf43
#
_entry.id   6162b6f547560f015e43e11dc4faaf43
#
_cell.length_a   1.000
_cell.length_b   1.000
_cell.length_c   1.000
_cell.angle_alpha   90.00
_cell.angle_beta   90.00
_cell.angle_gamma   90.00
#
_symmetry.space_group_name_H-M   'P 1'
#
loop_
_entity.id
_entity.type
_entity.pdbx_description
1 polymer ?
#
loop_
_entity_poly.entity_id
_entity_poly.type
_entity_poly.pdbx_seq_one_letter_code
_entity_poly.pdbx_strand_id
1 'polypeptide(L)'
;MARHALKVLNQLREYDSFLDSLKTIVDMGCGTGEDITWWATLETRDDPPVPYNYNCFAVDRDPAKLAQVPDLKNIQKTEKDFNIRSVPVQADLMWAHDSLQYSTNPIETLKVWNEQMNVDAMLVLSIPQHSGVADNRYYSRTHSGCFHNFTPTSLIYMLAVNGFDCKDAYMLKEFNDPWIHIAVYKSDVAPKDADTTSWLDLIDSGLLNQTVINSITSYGYLRQEDILYPWLDKENYFIDYVSQQTVIPAEAVHNDTGVVNTKKQAKKTTVKQAKPTSVETTIAKPIGVMRPPKKKYD
;
A
#
# COMPACT_ATOMS: atom_id res chain seq x y z
N MET A 1 10.04 0.28 15.70
CA MET A 1 9.30 0.69 14.49
C MET A 1 10.14 0.40 13.25
N ALA A 2 9.59 -0.30 12.30
CA ALA A 2 10.28 -0.57 11.06
C ALA A 2 10.42 0.74 10.23
N ARG A 3 11.53 0.87 9.51
CA ARG A 3 11.88 2.10 8.79
C ARG A 3 10.79 2.56 7.79
N HIS A 4 10.11 1.59 7.17
CA HIS A 4 9.07 1.83 6.17
C HIS A 4 7.75 2.32 6.81
N ALA A 5 7.34 1.73 7.94
CA ALA A 5 6.14 2.20 8.66
C ALA A 5 6.30 3.65 9.10
N LEU A 6 7.46 4.03 9.62
CA LEU A 6 7.73 5.39 10.04
C LEU A 6 7.58 6.42 8.91
N LYS A 7 7.97 6.05 7.68
CA LYS A 7 7.79 6.91 6.51
C LYS A 7 6.31 7.24 6.28
N VAL A 8 5.46 6.23 6.30
CA VAL A 8 4.00 6.40 6.09
C VAL A 8 3.36 7.14 7.24
N LEU A 9 3.69 6.78 8.49
CA LEU A 9 3.17 7.43 9.69
C LEU A 9 3.51 8.92 9.74
N ASN A 10 4.74 9.30 9.41
CA ASN A 10 5.15 10.70 9.36
C ASN A 10 4.39 11.49 8.29
N GLN A 11 4.09 10.87 7.14
CA GLN A 11 3.32 11.53 6.10
C GLN A 11 1.85 11.69 6.49
N LEU A 12 1.23 10.68 7.09
CA LEU A 12 -0.14 10.77 7.60
C LEU A 12 -0.27 11.87 8.67
N ARG A 13 0.77 12.06 9.48
CA ARG A 13 0.81 13.11 10.50
C ARG A 13 0.71 14.54 9.93
N GLU A 14 1.00 14.73 8.63
CA GLU A 14 0.88 16.03 7.98
C GLU A 14 -0.58 16.44 7.68
N TYR A 15 -1.56 15.56 7.92
CA TYR A 15 -2.97 15.77 7.58
C TYR A 15 -3.85 15.87 8.83
N ASP A 16 -3.81 17.02 9.51
CA ASP A 16 -4.53 17.25 10.78
C ASP A 16 -6.04 16.94 10.65
N SER A 17 -6.70 17.37 9.58
CA SER A 17 -8.13 17.11 9.38
C SER A 17 -8.49 15.62 9.27
N PHE A 18 -7.58 14.80 8.74
CA PHE A 18 -7.73 13.36 8.74
C PHE A 18 -7.55 12.80 10.16
N LEU A 19 -6.48 13.22 10.85
CA LEU A 19 -6.20 12.77 12.21
C LEU A 19 -7.33 13.12 13.17
N ASP A 20 -7.87 14.34 13.10
CA ASP A 20 -9.01 14.80 13.92
C ASP A 20 -10.28 13.97 13.71
N SER A 21 -10.43 13.36 12.54
CA SER A 21 -11.59 12.55 12.20
C SER A 21 -11.56 11.14 12.77
N LEU A 22 -10.36 10.63 13.13
CA LEU A 22 -10.17 9.27 13.62
C LEU A 22 -10.64 9.14 15.08
N LYS A 23 -11.23 7.99 15.40
CA LYS A 23 -11.60 7.60 16.76
C LYS A 23 -11.06 6.23 17.12
N THR A 24 -11.17 5.28 16.19
CA THR A 24 -10.82 3.88 16.39
C THR A 24 -9.77 3.44 15.36
N ILE A 25 -8.65 2.99 15.86
CA ILE A 25 -7.52 2.49 15.07
C ILE A 25 -7.29 1.02 15.39
N VAL A 26 -7.20 0.20 14.36
CA VAL A 26 -6.92 -1.25 14.51
C VAL A 26 -5.63 -1.58 13.77
N ASP A 27 -4.68 -2.18 14.47
CA ASP A 27 -3.41 -2.66 13.92
C ASP A 27 -3.46 -4.18 13.75
N MET A 28 -3.56 -4.62 12.49
CA MET A 28 -3.69 -6.03 12.11
C MET A 28 -2.34 -6.70 11.93
N GLY A 29 -1.98 -7.57 12.86
CA GLY A 29 -0.66 -8.18 12.94
C GLY A 29 0.33 -7.24 13.60
N CYS A 30 -0.06 -6.64 14.73
CA CYS A 30 0.68 -5.56 15.40
C CYS A 30 2.08 -5.97 15.91
N GLY A 31 2.40 -7.26 15.94
CA GLY A 31 3.67 -7.75 16.49
C GLY A 31 3.88 -7.29 17.92
N THR A 32 5.01 -6.63 18.18
CA THR A 32 5.36 -6.08 19.52
C THR A 32 4.71 -4.73 19.81
N GLY A 33 3.86 -4.22 18.91
CA GLY A 33 3.02 -3.06 19.12
C GLY A 33 3.71 -1.72 18.93
N GLU A 34 4.81 -1.66 18.17
CA GLU A 34 5.52 -0.39 17.94
C GLU A 34 4.64 0.62 17.21
N ASP A 35 3.96 0.21 16.14
CA ASP A 35 3.15 1.10 15.33
C ASP A 35 1.87 1.53 16.06
N ILE A 36 1.17 0.59 16.72
CA ILE A 36 -0.04 0.94 17.49
C ILE A 36 0.30 1.83 18.71
N THR A 37 1.47 1.68 19.30
CA THR A 37 1.94 2.54 20.38
C THR A 37 2.16 3.97 19.88
N TRP A 38 2.72 4.11 18.67
CA TRP A 38 2.85 5.42 18.02
C TRP A 38 1.49 6.09 17.85
N TRP A 39 0.49 5.37 17.34
CA TRP A 39 -0.88 5.87 17.21
C TRP A 39 -1.50 6.25 18.55
N ALA A 40 -1.33 5.41 19.56
CA ALA A 40 -1.91 5.61 20.89
C ALA A 40 -1.33 6.82 21.65
N THR A 41 -0.11 7.21 21.31
CA THR A 41 0.62 8.32 21.95
C THR A 41 0.73 9.55 21.06
N LEU A 42 0.04 9.55 19.90
CA LEU A 42 0.08 10.70 18.99
C LEU A 42 -0.58 11.92 19.61
N GLU A 43 0.09 13.06 19.47
CA GLU A 43 -0.37 14.37 19.96
C GLU A 43 -0.55 15.35 18.80
N THR A 44 -1.46 16.31 18.97
CA THR A 44 -1.65 17.43 18.05
C THR A 44 -0.36 18.25 17.90
N ARG A 45 -0.34 19.11 16.90
CA ARG A 45 0.76 20.07 16.69
C ARG A 45 0.55 21.39 17.42
N ASP A 46 -0.48 21.48 18.24
CA ASP A 46 -0.77 22.66 19.04
C ASP A 46 0.32 22.95 20.05
N ASP A 47 0.32 24.16 20.59
CA ASP A 47 1.19 24.56 21.69
C ASP A 47 0.33 25.04 22.86
N PRO A 48 0.19 24.27 23.95
CA PRO A 48 0.79 22.95 24.20
C PRO A 48 0.13 21.81 23.40
N PRO A 49 0.87 20.73 23.06
CA PRO A 49 0.32 19.58 22.35
C PRO A 49 -0.73 18.85 23.21
N VAL A 50 -1.76 18.33 22.53
CA VAL A 50 -2.87 17.61 23.15
C VAL A 50 -2.93 16.19 22.59
N PRO A 51 -3.03 15.14 23.44
CA PRO A 51 -3.20 13.78 22.96
C PRO A 51 -4.51 13.59 22.17
N TYR A 52 -4.45 12.92 21.02
CA TYR A 52 -5.65 12.55 20.25
C TYR A 52 -6.53 11.54 20.97
N ASN A 53 -5.96 10.70 21.86
CA ASN A 53 -6.66 9.69 22.65
C ASN A 53 -7.48 8.70 21.81
N TYR A 54 -6.93 8.22 20.70
CA TYR A 54 -7.57 7.20 19.88
C TYR A 54 -7.82 5.92 20.67
N ASN A 55 -8.93 5.24 20.37
CA ASN A 55 -9.21 3.90 20.86
C ASN A 55 -8.47 2.90 19.96
N CYS A 56 -7.35 2.36 20.44
CA CYS A 56 -6.43 1.54 19.68
C CYS A 56 -6.62 0.05 19.97
N PHE A 57 -6.63 -0.79 18.95
CA PHE A 57 -6.70 -2.24 19.05
C PHE A 57 -5.44 -2.86 18.46
N ALA A 58 -4.67 -3.55 19.28
CA ALA A 58 -3.49 -4.32 18.89
C ALA A 58 -3.88 -5.77 18.65
N VAL A 59 -3.92 -6.22 17.41
CA VAL A 59 -4.33 -7.57 17.02
C VAL A 59 -3.12 -8.37 16.59
N ASP A 60 -2.82 -9.47 17.27
CA ASP A 60 -1.83 -10.46 16.85
C ASP A 60 -2.25 -11.84 17.37
N ARG A 61 -1.85 -12.90 16.67
CA ARG A 61 -2.09 -14.30 17.10
C ARG A 61 -1.06 -14.81 18.07
N ASP A 62 0.07 -14.12 18.20
CA ASP A 62 1.18 -14.50 19.05
C ASP A 62 1.10 -13.79 20.41
N PRO A 63 0.70 -14.51 21.50
CA PRO A 63 0.57 -13.91 22.82
C PRO A 63 1.91 -13.40 23.38
N ALA A 64 3.05 -13.98 22.96
CA ALA A 64 4.36 -13.52 23.40
C ALA A 64 4.74 -12.15 22.80
N LYS A 65 4.27 -11.86 21.60
CA LYS A 65 4.38 -10.53 20.98
C LYS A 65 3.43 -9.55 21.66
N LEU A 66 2.17 -9.91 21.83
CA LEU A 66 1.17 -9.06 22.50
C LEU A 66 1.56 -8.70 23.94
N ALA A 67 2.26 -9.59 24.65
CA ALA A 67 2.77 -9.30 25.98
C ALA A 67 3.80 -8.15 26.00
N GLN A 68 4.43 -7.84 24.86
CA GLN A 68 5.40 -6.76 24.73
C GLN A 68 4.76 -5.42 24.36
N VAL A 69 3.51 -5.43 23.89
CA VAL A 69 2.75 -4.20 23.63
C VAL A 69 2.58 -3.43 24.94
N PRO A 70 2.89 -2.12 25.02
CA PRO A 70 2.74 -1.35 26.25
C PRO A 70 1.31 -1.36 26.80
N ASP A 71 1.18 -1.35 28.14
CA ASP A 71 -0.10 -1.27 28.82
C ASP A 71 -0.57 0.19 28.93
N LEU A 72 -1.05 0.75 27.80
CA LEU A 72 -1.66 2.07 27.74
C LEU A 72 -3.19 1.94 27.87
N LYS A 73 -3.82 2.92 28.53
CA LYS A 73 -5.27 2.91 28.80
C LYS A 73 -6.13 2.84 27.54
N ASN A 74 -5.61 3.38 26.45
CA ASN A 74 -6.26 3.47 25.15
C ASN A 74 -5.82 2.37 24.18
N ILE A 75 -5.02 1.37 24.60
CA ILE A 75 -4.68 0.19 23.81
C ILE A 75 -5.40 -1.05 24.37
N GLN A 76 -6.17 -1.70 23.52
CA GLN A 76 -6.77 -3.02 23.80
C GLN A 76 -6.01 -4.09 23.03
N LYS A 77 -5.45 -5.05 23.76
CA LYS A 77 -4.72 -6.19 23.19
C LYS A 77 -5.71 -7.30 22.85
N THR A 78 -5.63 -7.84 21.64
CA THR A 78 -6.55 -8.87 21.13
C THR A 78 -5.75 -10.02 20.54
N GLU A 79 -5.71 -11.15 21.28
CA GLU A 79 -5.12 -12.39 20.79
C GLU A 79 -6.08 -13.07 19.81
N LYS A 80 -5.93 -12.76 18.53
CA LYS A 80 -6.74 -13.30 17.44
C LYS A 80 -5.92 -13.42 16.17
N ASP A 81 -6.29 -14.38 15.36
CA ASP A 81 -5.84 -14.42 13.97
C ASP A 81 -6.53 -13.31 13.18
N PHE A 82 -5.77 -12.48 12.50
CA PHE A 82 -6.31 -11.35 11.70
C PHE A 82 -7.06 -11.83 10.43
N ASN A 83 -6.98 -13.12 10.09
CA ASN A 83 -7.77 -13.72 9.00
C ASN A 83 -9.26 -13.87 9.35
N ILE A 84 -9.63 -13.68 10.60
CA ILE A 84 -11.01 -13.74 11.09
C ILE A 84 -11.41 -12.41 11.73
N ARG A 85 -12.71 -12.24 11.98
CA ARG A 85 -13.18 -11.06 12.72
C ARG A 85 -12.53 -11.02 14.10
N SER A 86 -11.69 -10.02 14.32
CA SER A 86 -10.79 -9.95 15.48
C SER A 86 -11.21 -8.90 16.51
N VAL A 87 -11.90 -7.83 16.09
CA VAL A 87 -12.32 -6.75 16.99
C VAL A 87 -13.85 -6.59 17.01
N PRO A 88 -14.44 -6.19 18.16
CA PRO A 88 -15.89 -6.03 18.29
C PRO A 88 -16.42 -4.66 17.82
N VAL A 89 -15.54 -3.86 17.21
CA VAL A 89 -15.81 -2.47 16.80
C VAL A 89 -15.60 -2.29 15.30
N GLN A 90 -16.03 -1.16 14.79
CA GLN A 90 -15.72 -0.71 13.43
C GLN A 90 -14.54 0.26 13.48
N ALA A 91 -13.52 0.04 12.64
CA ALA A 91 -12.33 0.88 12.55
C ALA A 91 -12.58 2.10 11.66
N ASP A 92 -12.03 3.25 12.05
CA ASP A 92 -11.88 4.44 11.19
C ASP A 92 -10.56 4.39 10.42
N LEU A 93 -9.54 3.76 11.03
CA LEU A 93 -8.28 3.44 10.39
C LEU A 93 -7.93 1.99 10.69
N MET A 94 -7.70 1.22 9.64
CA MET A 94 -7.09 -0.10 9.75
C MET A 94 -5.65 -0.02 9.24
N TRP A 95 -4.72 -0.32 10.11
CA TRP A 95 -3.29 -0.36 9.86
C TRP A 95 -2.82 -1.79 9.72
N ALA A 96 -2.04 -2.10 8.70
CA ALA A 96 -1.51 -3.43 8.50
C ALA A 96 -0.11 -3.34 7.86
N HIS A 97 0.90 -3.37 8.72
CA HIS A 97 2.28 -3.31 8.32
C HIS A 97 2.92 -4.69 8.50
N ASP A 98 3.52 -5.19 7.41
CA ASP A 98 4.22 -6.50 7.40
C ASP A 98 3.35 -7.67 7.91
N SER A 99 2.06 -7.70 7.53
CA SER A 99 1.11 -8.68 8.06
C SER A 99 0.35 -9.47 6.99
N LEU A 100 -0.20 -8.83 5.94
CA LEU A 100 -1.09 -9.49 4.97
C LEU A 100 -0.42 -10.64 4.21
N GLN A 101 0.88 -10.63 3.98
CA GLN A 101 1.62 -11.71 3.32
C GLN A 101 1.66 -13.02 4.15
N TYR A 102 1.33 -12.96 5.43
CA TYR A 102 1.21 -14.13 6.30
C TYR A 102 -0.21 -14.70 6.33
N SER A 103 -1.14 -14.11 5.59
CA SER A 103 -2.46 -14.68 5.38
C SER A 103 -2.38 -15.92 4.49
N THR A 104 -3.18 -16.93 4.79
CA THR A 104 -3.35 -18.10 3.90
C THR A 104 -4.25 -17.80 2.71
N ASN A 105 -5.16 -16.85 2.85
CA ASN A 105 -6.03 -16.34 1.79
C ASN A 105 -6.20 -14.82 1.92
N PRO A 106 -5.34 -14.02 1.28
CA PRO A 106 -5.37 -12.56 1.45
C PRO A 106 -6.65 -11.91 0.91
N ILE A 107 -7.32 -12.52 -0.08
CA ILE A 107 -8.59 -12.02 -0.59
C ILE A 107 -9.66 -12.11 0.50
N GLU A 108 -9.82 -13.27 1.11
CA GLU A 108 -10.81 -13.46 2.17
C GLU A 108 -10.45 -12.65 3.43
N THR A 109 -9.15 -12.49 3.72
CA THR A 109 -8.70 -11.62 4.81
C THR A 109 -9.10 -10.17 4.57
N LEU A 110 -8.90 -9.64 3.37
CA LEU A 110 -9.31 -8.26 3.02
C LEU A 110 -10.82 -8.07 3.10
N LYS A 111 -11.62 -9.10 2.74
CA LYS A 111 -13.07 -9.08 2.93
C LYS A 111 -13.45 -8.96 4.40
N VAL A 112 -12.86 -9.80 5.25
CA VAL A 112 -13.06 -9.76 6.70
C VAL A 112 -12.65 -8.40 7.27
N TRP A 113 -11.56 -7.82 6.80
CA TRP A 113 -11.12 -6.48 7.21
C TRP A 113 -12.09 -5.40 6.75
N ASN A 114 -12.57 -5.46 5.50
CA ASN A 114 -13.60 -4.54 5.02
C ASN A 114 -14.83 -4.55 5.92
N GLU A 115 -15.31 -5.73 6.34
CA GLU A 115 -16.45 -5.88 7.24
C GLU A 115 -16.23 -5.26 8.64
N GLN A 116 -14.98 -5.10 9.07
CA GLN A 116 -14.60 -4.50 10.35
C GLN A 116 -14.28 -3.01 10.27
N MET A 117 -14.53 -2.36 9.15
CA MET A 117 -14.28 -0.94 8.93
C MET A 117 -15.57 -0.16 8.72
N ASN A 118 -15.61 1.08 9.16
CA ASN A 118 -16.65 2.03 8.78
C ASN A 118 -16.55 2.34 7.27
N VAL A 119 -17.66 2.71 6.65
CA VAL A 119 -17.62 3.30 5.30
C VAL A 119 -16.80 4.59 5.37
N ASP A 120 -16.02 4.87 4.32
CA ASP A 120 -15.03 5.95 4.26
C ASP A 120 -13.85 5.81 5.25
N ALA A 121 -13.74 4.71 5.99
CA ALA A 121 -12.55 4.41 6.78
C ALA A 121 -11.35 4.09 5.87
N MET A 122 -10.16 4.41 6.35
CA MET A 122 -8.93 4.17 5.60
C MET A 122 -8.29 2.84 5.98
N LEU A 123 -7.92 2.04 4.99
CA LEU A 123 -6.99 0.92 5.12
C LEU A 123 -5.60 1.37 4.65
N VAL A 124 -4.60 1.21 5.49
CA VAL A 124 -3.20 1.42 5.12
C VAL A 124 -2.45 0.10 5.17
N LEU A 125 -1.87 -0.28 4.04
CA LEU A 125 -1.05 -1.47 3.92
C LEU A 125 0.40 -1.08 3.63
N SER A 126 1.33 -1.75 4.33
CA SER A 126 2.75 -1.77 3.98
C SER A 126 3.18 -3.22 3.85
N ILE A 127 3.39 -3.69 2.63
CA ILE A 127 3.61 -5.11 2.33
C ILE A 127 4.82 -5.32 1.43
N PRO A 128 5.52 -6.47 1.55
CA PRO A 128 6.63 -6.78 0.67
C PRO A 128 6.15 -6.99 -0.76
N GLN A 129 6.93 -6.47 -1.70
CA GLN A 129 6.68 -6.62 -3.12
C GLN A 129 7.46 -7.79 -3.69
N HIS A 130 6.83 -8.48 -4.66
CA HIS A 130 7.55 -9.31 -5.60
C HIS A 130 8.31 -8.40 -6.57
N SER A 131 9.61 -8.18 -6.35
CA SER A 131 10.46 -7.57 -7.36
C SER A 131 10.80 -8.62 -8.40
N GLY A 132 10.47 -8.40 -9.67
CA GLY A 132 10.92 -9.24 -10.79
C GLY A 132 12.45 -9.21 -10.98
N VAL A 133 13.16 -8.46 -10.17
CA VAL A 133 14.62 -8.39 -10.11
C VAL A 133 15.10 -9.42 -9.09
N ALA A 134 16.17 -10.10 -9.41
CA ALA A 134 16.74 -11.33 -8.85
C ALA A 134 16.89 -11.45 -7.32
N ASP A 135 16.37 -10.57 -6.52
CA ASP A 135 16.52 -10.62 -5.06
C ASP A 135 15.27 -11.13 -4.30
N ASN A 136 14.63 -12.14 -4.88
CA ASN A 136 13.63 -13.00 -4.18
C ASN A 136 14.18 -13.64 -2.89
N ARG A 137 15.44 -13.37 -2.55
CA ARG A 137 16.12 -13.98 -1.39
C ARG A 137 15.64 -13.42 -0.06
N TYR A 138 15.05 -12.24 -0.05
CA TYR A 138 14.77 -11.56 1.22
C TYR A 138 13.54 -12.09 1.94
N TYR A 139 12.46 -12.41 1.22
CA TYR A 139 11.20 -12.77 1.87
C TYR A 139 10.82 -14.24 1.77
N SER A 140 11.07 -14.90 0.66
CA SER A 140 10.59 -16.27 0.45
C SER A 140 11.34 -17.35 1.23
N ARG A 141 12.52 -17.06 1.76
CA ARG A 141 13.37 -18.07 2.41
C ARG A 141 13.71 -17.80 3.86
N THR A 142 13.57 -16.57 4.34
CA THR A 142 14.01 -16.17 5.69
C THR A 142 12.90 -16.09 6.72
N HIS A 143 11.64 -15.93 6.30
CA HIS A 143 10.50 -15.86 7.21
C HIS A 143 9.59 -17.06 6.98
N SER A 144 9.58 -17.99 7.93
CA SER A 144 8.61 -19.07 7.96
C SER A 144 7.18 -18.49 8.04
N GLY A 145 6.29 -18.89 7.14
CA GLY A 145 4.90 -18.44 7.13
C GLY A 145 4.61 -17.23 6.24
N CYS A 146 5.58 -16.68 5.52
CA CYS A 146 5.31 -15.74 4.44
C CYS A 146 4.80 -16.52 3.22
N PHE A 147 3.50 -16.45 2.95
CA PHE A 147 2.86 -17.22 1.89
C PHE A 147 2.76 -16.46 0.58
N HIS A 148 2.72 -15.12 0.62
CA HIS A 148 2.43 -14.29 -0.54
C HIS A 148 3.44 -13.18 -0.75
N ASN A 149 3.78 -12.98 -2.03
CA ASN A 149 4.44 -11.79 -2.54
C ASN A 149 3.46 -11.05 -3.45
N PHE A 150 3.30 -9.76 -3.24
CA PHE A 150 2.33 -8.95 -3.96
C PHE A 150 2.97 -8.18 -5.10
N THR A 151 2.20 -7.96 -6.16
CA THR A 151 2.47 -6.95 -7.17
C THR A 151 1.46 -5.83 -7.03
N PRO A 152 1.74 -4.60 -7.49
CA PRO A 152 0.73 -3.54 -7.53
C PRO A 152 -0.57 -3.98 -8.22
N THR A 153 -0.47 -4.71 -9.32
CA THR A 153 -1.62 -5.22 -10.07
C THR A 153 -2.48 -6.18 -9.24
N SER A 154 -1.86 -7.21 -8.62
CA SER A 154 -2.62 -8.17 -7.80
C SER A 154 -3.24 -7.50 -6.58
N LEU A 155 -2.56 -6.52 -6.00
CA LEU A 155 -3.05 -5.79 -4.83
C LEU A 155 -4.28 -4.95 -5.18
N ILE A 156 -4.25 -4.19 -6.28
CA ILE A 156 -5.39 -3.39 -6.74
C ILE A 156 -6.60 -4.29 -7.02
N TYR A 157 -6.40 -5.44 -7.66
CA TYR A 157 -7.48 -6.40 -7.89
C TYR A 157 -8.11 -6.87 -6.57
N MET A 158 -7.28 -7.35 -5.63
CA MET A 158 -7.75 -7.86 -4.35
C MET A 158 -8.47 -6.80 -3.51
N LEU A 159 -8.01 -5.56 -3.57
CA LEU A 159 -8.67 -4.44 -2.89
C LEU A 159 -10.01 -4.09 -3.55
N ALA A 160 -10.03 -3.91 -4.87
CA ALA A 160 -11.25 -3.53 -5.58
C ALA A 160 -12.35 -4.61 -5.49
N VAL A 161 -12.00 -5.91 -5.62
CA VAL A 161 -12.97 -7.00 -5.48
C VAL A 161 -13.57 -7.06 -4.06
N ASN A 162 -12.83 -6.59 -3.07
CA ASN A 162 -13.27 -6.50 -1.68
C ASN A 162 -13.90 -5.16 -1.30
N GLY A 163 -14.27 -4.32 -2.28
CA GLY A 163 -15.03 -3.10 -2.03
C GLY A 163 -14.19 -1.94 -1.50
N PHE A 164 -12.88 -1.94 -1.71
CA PHE A 164 -12.04 -0.77 -1.42
C PHE A 164 -11.97 0.17 -2.62
N ASP A 165 -12.03 1.46 -2.37
CA ASP A 165 -11.96 2.51 -3.39
C ASP A 165 -10.52 2.70 -3.89
N CYS A 166 -10.18 1.96 -4.95
CA CYS A 166 -8.93 2.11 -5.66
C CYS A 166 -8.94 3.25 -6.70
N LYS A 167 -10.03 4.01 -6.81
CA LYS A 167 -10.09 5.19 -7.67
C LYS A 167 -9.35 6.37 -7.05
N ASP A 168 -9.59 6.62 -5.77
CA ASP A 168 -9.01 7.70 -4.98
C ASP A 168 -7.92 7.18 -4.00
N ALA A 169 -7.19 6.13 -4.40
CA ALA A 169 -6.13 5.52 -3.62
C ALA A 169 -4.81 6.30 -3.69
N TYR A 170 -3.96 6.06 -2.70
CA TYR A 170 -2.57 6.52 -2.68
C TYR A 170 -1.65 5.31 -2.69
N MET A 171 -0.69 5.26 -3.60
CA MET A 171 0.24 4.14 -3.68
C MET A 171 1.67 4.63 -3.88
N LEU A 172 2.58 4.15 -3.04
CA LEU A 172 4.00 4.33 -3.20
C LEU A 172 4.66 2.99 -3.49
N LYS A 173 5.43 2.98 -4.58
CA LYS A 173 6.32 1.90 -4.92
C LYS A 173 7.63 2.50 -5.41
N GLU A 174 8.67 2.35 -4.62
CA GLU A 174 10.03 2.80 -5.00
C GLU A 174 10.83 1.66 -5.62
N PHE A 175 11.69 1.99 -6.59
CA PHE A 175 12.50 0.98 -7.28
C PHE A 175 13.42 0.21 -6.33
N ASN A 176 14.04 0.94 -5.38
CA ASN A 176 14.97 0.36 -4.42
C ASN A 176 14.30 -0.04 -3.08
N ASP A 177 12.99 0.18 -2.95
CA ASP A 177 12.23 -0.25 -1.79
C ASP A 177 11.50 -1.56 -2.11
N PRO A 178 11.78 -2.65 -1.39
CA PRO A 178 11.09 -3.92 -1.61
C PRO A 178 9.64 -3.91 -1.09
N TRP A 179 9.10 -2.73 -0.75
CA TRP A 179 7.77 -2.56 -0.18
C TRP A 179 6.83 -1.85 -1.12
N ILE A 180 5.54 -2.21 -1.02
CA ILE A 180 4.42 -1.43 -1.53
C ILE A 180 3.72 -0.81 -0.32
N HIS A 181 3.51 0.49 -0.38
CA HIS A 181 2.64 1.19 0.57
C HIS A 181 1.39 1.62 -0.17
N ILE A 182 0.23 1.31 0.37
CA ILE A 182 -1.04 1.74 -0.21
C ILE A 182 -1.99 2.22 0.89
N ALA A 183 -2.67 3.32 0.63
CA ALA A 183 -3.77 3.80 1.45
C ALA A 183 -5.02 3.89 0.56
N VAL A 184 -6.07 3.20 0.97
CA VAL A 184 -7.36 3.14 0.26
C VAL A 184 -8.51 3.34 1.25
N TYR A 185 -9.64 3.83 0.74
CA TYR A 185 -10.84 3.96 1.55
C TYR A 185 -11.77 2.76 1.37
N LYS A 186 -12.46 2.37 2.42
CA LYS A 186 -13.61 1.48 2.28
C LYS A 186 -14.74 2.23 1.59
N SER A 187 -15.24 1.67 0.48
CA SER A 187 -16.42 2.18 -0.20
C SER A 187 -17.71 1.60 0.38
N ASP A 188 -18.84 2.07 -0.10
CA ASP A 188 -20.17 1.49 0.14
C ASP A 188 -20.51 0.33 -0.83
N VAL A 189 -19.61 0.02 -1.77
CA VAL A 189 -19.76 -1.10 -2.70
C VAL A 189 -19.49 -2.41 -1.96
N ALA A 190 -20.43 -3.34 -2.03
CA ALA A 190 -20.27 -4.66 -1.42
C ALA A 190 -19.13 -5.46 -2.08
N PRO A 191 -18.35 -6.23 -1.31
CA PRO A 191 -17.40 -7.18 -1.86
C PRO A 191 -18.03 -8.13 -2.87
N LYS A 192 -17.29 -8.43 -3.93
CA LYS A 192 -17.68 -9.37 -4.98
C LYS A 192 -17.01 -10.73 -4.75
N ASP A 193 -17.53 -11.77 -5.38
CA ASP A 193 -16.89 -13.08 -5.39
C ASP A 193 -15.66 -13.06 -6.31
N ALA A 194 -14.49 -13.23 -5.72
CA ALA A 194 -13.22 -13.16 -6.45
C ALA A 194 -13.03 -14.32 -7.45
N ASP A 195 -13.66 -15.47 -7.23
CA ASP A 195 -13.55 -16.63 -8.11
C ASP A 195 -14.29 -16.41 -9.44
N THR A 196 -15.28 -15.51 -9.44
CA THR A 196 -16.14 -15.25 -10.61
C THR A 196 -15.99 -13.84 -11.17
N THR A 197 -15.32 -12.92 -10.45
CA THR A 197 -15.16 -11.52 -10.86
C THR A 197 -13.91 -11.35 -11.72
N SER A 198 -14.05 -10.88 -12.94
CA SER A 198 -12.95 -10.49 -13.81
C SER A 198 -12.58 -9.00 -13.65
N TRP A 199 -11.47 -8.58 -14.26
CA TRP A 199 -11.11 -7.16 -14.37
C TRP A 199 -12.20 -6.33 -15.07
N LEU A 200 -12.88 -6.91 -16.09
CA LEU A 200 -13.95 -6.22 -16.80
C LEU A 200 -15.16 -5.97 -15.88
N ASP A 201 -15.46 -6.90 -14.98
CA ASP A 201 -16.55 -6.76 -14.01
C ASP A 201 -16.25 -5.68 -12.95
N LEU A 202 -14.98 -5.32 -12.77
CA LEU A 202 -14.56 -4.23 -11.86
C LEU A 202 -14.62 -2.85 -12.52
N ILE A 203 -14.62 -2.73 -13.84
CA ILE A 203 -14.70 -1.44 -14.55
C ILE A 203 -15.98 -0.69 -14.14
N ASP A 204 -17.11 -1.38 -14.13
CA ASP A 204 -18.42 -0.80 -13.82
C ASP A 204 -18.65 -0.57 -12.33
N SER A 205 -17.74 -1.01 -11.49
CA SER A 205 -17.87 -0.86 -10.03
C SER A 205 -17.69 0.57 -9.53
N GLY A 206 -17.04 1.45 -10.33
CA GLY A 206 -16.65 2.79 -9.91
C GLY A 206 -15.47 2.84 -8.92
N LEU A 207 -14.83 1.70 -8.64
CA LEU A 207 -13.74 1.56 -7.68
C LEU A 207 -12.33 1.72 -8.30
N LEU A 208 -12.22 1.86 -9.62
CA LEU A 208 -10.94 1.93 -10.31
C LEU A 208 -10.70 3.33 -10.88
N ASN A 209 -9.45 3.78 -10.88
CA ASN A 209 -9.10 5.04 -11.53
C ASN A 209 -9.05 4.89 -13.07
N GLN A 210 -9.04 6.03 -13.76
CA GLN A 210 -9.16 6.05 -15.23
C GLN A 210 -7.95 5.39 -15.92
N THR A 211 -6.74 5.48 -15.34
CA THR A 211 -5.56 4.87 -15.97
C THR A 211 -5.62 3.34 -15.91
N VAL A 212 -6.10 2.81 -14.80
CA VAL A 212 -6.36 1.36 -14.62
C VAL A 212 -7.45 0.89 -15.58
N ILE A 213 -8.57 1.62 -15.68
CA ILE A 213 -9.67 1.31 -16.62
C ILE A 213 -9.17 1.33 -18.07
N ASN A 214 -8.39 2.32 -18.47
CA ASN A 214 -7.85 2.41 -19.82
C ASN A 214 -6.93 1.23 -20.15
N SER A 215 -6.08 0.81 -19.21
CA SER A 215 -5.22 -0.36 -19.37
C SER A 215 -6.05 -1.63 -19.59
N ILE A 216 -7.03 -1.89 -18.71
CA ILE A 216 -7.89 -3.07 -18.82
C ILE A 216 -8.68 -3.07 -20.13
N THR A 217 -9.26 -1.93 -20.52
CA THR A 217 -10.04 -1.80 -21.74
C THR A 217 -9.19 -2.03 -22.99
N SER A 218 -7.93 -1.58 -22.98
CA SER A 218 -7.03 -1.69 -24.13
C SER A 218 -6.42 -3.08 -24.29
N TYR A 219 -6.15 -3.77 -23.18
CA TYR A 219 -5.37 -5.02 -23.19
C TYR A 219 -6.12 -6.23 -22.64
N GLY A 220 -7.28 -6.04 -22.03
CA GLY A 220 -8.02 -7.12 -21.34
C GLY A 220 -7.48 -7.46 -19.94
N TYR A 221 -6.41 -6.78 -19.50
CA TYR A 221 -5.78 -6.92 -18.19
C TYR A 221 -5.09 -5.64 -17.78
N LEU A 222 -4.81 -5.49 -16.47
CA LEU A 222 -4.06 -4.35 -15.95
C LEU A 222 -2.56 -4.56 -16.13
N ARG A 223 -1.91 -3.67 -16.85
CA ARG A 223 -0.46 -3.62 -16.99
C ARG A 223 0.14 -2.84 -15.83
N GLN A 224 1.25 -3.33 -15.29
CA GLN A 224 1.89 -2.71 -14.13
C GLN A 224 2.42 -1.29 -14.43
N GLU A 225 2.89 -1.07 -15.67
CA GLU A 225 3.37 0.24 -16.13
C GLU A 225 2.27 1.30 -16.30
N ASP A 226 1.01 0.89 -16.33
CA ASP A 226 -0.15 1.78 -16.44
C ASP A 226 -0.74 2.16 -15.06
N ILE A 227 -0.16 1.62 -13.99
CA ILE A 227 -0.58 1.93 -12.62
C ILE A 227 0.03 3.26 -12.22
N LEU A 228 -0.80 4.30 -12.20
CA LEU A 228 -0.43 5.66 -11.85
C LEU A 228 -1.30 6.13 -10.69
N TYR A 229 -0.73 6.15 -9.48
CA TYR A 229 -1.38 6.65 -8.27
C TYR A 229 -0.55 7.76 -7.64
N PRO A 230 -1.18 8.79 -7.07
CA PRO A 230 -0.48 9.75 -6.24
C PRO A 230 0.02 9.07 -4.96
N TRP A 231 0.97 9.69 -4.29
CA TRP A 231 1.32 9.34 -2.93
C TRP A 231 0.90 10.45 -1.95
N LEU A 232 0.93 10.15 -0.67
CA LEU A 232 0.56 11.10 0.39
C LEU A 232 1.43 12.36 0.40
N ASP A 233 2.69 12.25 -0.02
CA ASP A 233 3.58 13.39 -0.22
C ASP A 233 3.32 14.02 -1.59
N LYS A 234 2.86 15.26 -1.60
CA LYS A 234 2.48 15.99 -2.82
C LYS A 234 3.64 16.28 -3.78
N GLU A 235 4.87 16.21 -3.30
CA GLU A 235 6.08 16.46 -4.12
C GLU A 235 6.51 15.21 -4.89
N ASN A 236 6.10 14.02 -4.45
CA ASN A 236 6.39 12.75 -5.09
C ASN A 236 5.17 12.24 -5.87
N TYR A 237 4.83 12.92 -6.95
CA TYR A 237 3.88 12.39 -7.90
C TYR A 237 4.52 11.23 -8.66
N PHE A 238 3.90 10.07 -8.60
CA PHE A 238 4.15 8.92 -9.45
C PHE A 238 5.62 8.49 -9.53
N ILE A 239 5.91 7.45 -8.89
CA ILE A 239 7.06 6.70 -9.36
C ILE A 239 6.59 5.95 -10.60
N ASP A 240 6.87 6.54 -11.76
CA ASP A 240 6.78 5.87 -13.03
C ASP A 240 7.70 4.65 -12.99
N TYR A 241 7.09 3.50 -12.77
CA TYR A 241 7.81 2.24 -12.62
C TYR A 241 8.62 1.89 -13.89
N VAL A 242 8.20 2.39 -15.04
CA VAL A 242 8.86 2.16 -16.32
C VAL A 242 10.05 3.10 -16.52
N SER A 243 9.92 4.37 -16.17
CA SER A 243 11.03 5.31 -16.32
C SER A 243 12.20 5.01 -15.40
N GLN A 244 11.93 4.40 -14.25
CA GLN A 244 12.99 3.97 -13.32
C GLN A 244 13.69 2.68 -13.75
N GLN A 245 13.04 1.80 -14.50
CA GLN A 245 13.68 0.62 -15.08
C GLN A 245 14.69 0.97 -16.18
N THR A 246 14.50 2.11 -16.86
CA THR A 246 15.39 2.55 -17.94
C THR A 246 16.66 3.22 -17.46
N VAL A 247 16.81 3.51 -16.17
CA VAL A 247 18.01 4.14 -15.58
C VAL A 247 18.82 3.15 -14.74
N ILE A 248 18.94 1.89 -15.15
CA ILE A 248 20.05 1.07 -14.68
C ILE A 248 21.26 1.50 -15.53
N PRO A 249 22.27 2.18 -14.96
CA PRO A 249 23.50 2.41 -15.69
C PRO A 249 24.05 1.04 -16.07
N ALA A 250 24.38 0.86 -17.32
CA ALA A 250 24.98 -0.38 -17.84
C ALA A 250 26.25 -0.82 -17.09
N GLU A 251 26.77 0.04 -16.21
CA GLU A 251 27.93 -0.19 -15.35
C GLU A 251 27.64 -0.97 -14.07
N ALA A 252 26.38 -1.08 -13.65
CA ALA A 252 26.02 -1.81 -12.40
C ALA A 252 25.87 -3.34 -12.60
N VAL A 253 25.91 -3.83 -13.82
CA VAL A 253 25.75 -5.28 -14.15
C VAL A 253 27.10 -6.02 -14.23
N HIS A 254 28.21 -5.35 -14.06
CA HIS A 254 29.54 -5.97 -14.19
C HIS A 254 30.33 -5.98 -12.89
N ASN A 255 29.90 -6.76 -11.89
CA ASN A 255 30.87 -7.27 -10.90
C ASN A 255 30.25 -8.46 -10.14
N ASP A 256 30.02 -9.60 -10.80
CA ASP A 256 30.18 -10.92 -10.17
C ASP A 256 29.92 -12.08 -11.17
N THR A 257 30.70 -12.14 -12.24
CA THR A 257 31.00 -13.41 -12.86
C THR A 257 32.37 -13.31 -13.52
N GLY A 258 33.36 -13.81 -12.81
CA GLY A 258 34.60 -14.21 -13.47
C GLY A 258 34.31 -15.33 -14.47
N VAL A 259 34.67 -15.12 -15.73
CA VAL A 259 35.35 -16.05 -16.61
C VAL A 259 35.19 -15.64 -18.09
N VAL A 260 36.35 -15.41 -18.69
CA VAL A 260 36.74 -15.63 -20.11
C VAL A 260 36.43 -14.60 -21.18
N ASN A 261 37.50 -13.97 -21.58
CA ASN A 261 37.76 -13.24 -22.83
C ASN A 261 37.28 -13.92 -24.10
N THR A 262 36.58 -13.17 -24.96
CA THR A 262 36.89 -13.21 -26.41
C THR A 262 36.57 -11.85 -27.04
N LYS A 263 37.64 -11.25 -27.60
CA LYS A 263 37.61 -10.04 -28.44
C LYS A 263 36.77 -10.29 -29.70
N LYS A 264 35.75 -9.47 -29.98
CA LYS A 264 35.30 -9.17 -31.35
C LYS A 264 34.96 -7.68 -31.45
N GLN A 265 35.66 -7.01 -32.35
CA GLN A 265 35.44 -5.64 -32.75
C GLN A 265 34.03 -5.48 -33.36
N ALA A 266 33.27 -4.52 -32.90
CA ALA A 266 32.02 -4.10 -33.53
C ALA A 266 32.23 -2.71 -34.20
N LYS A 267 31.84 -2.65 -35.46
CA LYS A 267 31.84 -1.46 -36.32
C LYS A 267 30.91 -0.38 -35.78
N LYS A 268 31.42 0.86 -35.75
CA LYS A 268 30.59 2.06 -35.52
C LYS A 268 29.59 2.24 -36.66
N THR A 269 28.32 2.21 -36.34
CA THR A 269 27.25 2.72 -37.23
C THR A 269 26.69 4.00 -36.60
N THR A 270 26.93 5.12 -37.31
CA THR A 270 26.43 6.44 -36.92
C THR A 270 24.96 6.55 -37.21
N VAL A 271 24.11 6.59 -36.19
CA VAL A 271 22.69 6.89 -36.34
C VAL A 271 22.47 8.38 -36.13
N LYS A 272 21.94 9.06 -37.16
CA LYS A 272 21.53 10.45 -37.11
C LYS A 272 20.35 10.62 -36.14
N GLN A 273 20.55 11.46 -35.11
CA GLN A 273 19.48 11.88 -34.21
C GLN A 273 18.39 12.66 -34.95
N ALA A 274 17.17 12.18 -34.86
CA ALA A 274 15.98 12.97 -35.23
C ALA A 274 15.65 13.93 -34.06
N LYS A 275 15.30 15.19 -34.41
CA LYS A 275 14.88 16.22 -33.47
C LYS A 275 13.63 15.78 -32.72
N PRO A 276 13.51 15.99 -31.40
CA PRO A 276 12.28 15.72 -30.68
C PRO A 276 11.23 16.80 -31.02
N THR A 277 10.08 16.33 -31.45
CA THR A 277 8.85 17.13 -31.55
C THR A 277 8.31 17.34 -30.13
N SER A 278 8.20 18.58 -29.70
CA SER A 278 7.58 18.95 -28.41
C SER A 278 6.11 18.53 -28.38
N VAL A 279 5.78 17.54 -27.61
CA VAL A 279 4.41 17.24 -27.20
C VAL A 279 4.13 18.11 -25.99
N GLU A 280 3.25 19.07 -26.09
CA GLU A 280 2.70 19.80 -24.95
C GLU A 280 1.91 18.81 -24.10
N THR A 281 2.52 18.42 -22.99
CA THR A 281 1.84 17.64 -21.95
C THR A 281 0.97 18.60 -21.16
N THR A 282 -0.33 18.50 -21.37
CA THR A 282 -1.32 19.17 -20.50
C THR A 282 -1.19 18.57 -19.11
N ILE A 283 -0.55 19.29 -18.21
CA ILE A 283 -0.42 18.91 -16.80
C ILE A 283 -1.83 18.94 -16.20
N ALA A 284 -2.37 17.76 -15.89
CA ALA A 284 -3.60 17.63 -15.12
C ALA A 284 -3.42 18.33 -13.77
N LYS A 285 -4.42 19.11 -13.36
CA LYS A 285 -4.41 19.80 -12.07
C LYS A 285 -4.23 18.77 -10.95
N PRO A 286 -3.48 19.08 -9.90
CA PRO A 286 -3.28 18.19 -8.78
C PRO A 286 -4.64 17.85 -8.15
N ILE A 287 -4.99 16.58 -8.18
CA ILE A 287 -6.19 16.05 -7.57
C ILE A 287 -5.83 15.72 -6.11
N GLY A 288 -6.47 16.42 -5.20
CA GLY A 288 -6.81 15.81 -3.95
C GLY A 288 -5.95 16.11 -2.75
N VAL A 289 -6.47 17.02 -1.99
CA VAL A 289 -6.41 17.00 -0.51
C VAL A 289 -7.01 15.65 -0.07
N MET A 290 -6.35 14.90 0.83
CA MET A 290 -6.97 13.76 1.50
C MET A 290 -8.36 14.19 1.96
N ARG A 291 -9.39 13.47 1.50
CA ARG A 291 -10.76 13.79 1.90
C ARG A 291 -10.93 13.36 3.35
N PRO A 292 -11.36 14.22 4.26
CA PRO A 292 -11.83 13.75 5.54
C PRO A 292 -13.05 12.83 5.31
N PRO A 293 -13.28 11.82 6.16
CA PRO A 293 -14.47 11.00 6.09
C PRO A 293 -15.71 11.91 6.06
N LYS A 294 -16.65 11.60 5.16
CA LYS A 294 -17.87 12.39 5.00
C LYS A 294 -18.65 12.33 6.32
N LYS A 295 -18.78 13.47 7.02
CA LYS A 295 -19.67 13.56 8.18
C LYS A 295 -21.10 13.34 7.68
N LYS A 296 -21.75 12.28 8.13
CA LYS A 296 -23.21 12.20 8.07
C LYS A 296 -23.73 13.23 9.06
N TYR A 297 -24.38 14.26 8.55
CA TYR A 297 -25.24 15.11 9.34
C TYR A 297 -26.59 14.38 9.42
N ASP A 298 -26.96 13.97 10.64
CA ASP A 298 -28.34 13.61 10.96
C ASP A 298 -29.20 14.88 11.05
#